data_62fe72b29157334b2e078a0f29c2ec40
#
_entry.id   62fe72b29157334b2e078a0f29c2ec40
#
_cell.length_a   1.000
_cell.length_b   1.000
_cell.length_c   1.000
_cell.angle_alpha   90.00
_cell.angle_beta   90.00
_cell.angle_gamma   90.00
#
_symmetry.space_group_name_H-M   'P 1'
#
loop_
_entity.id
_entity.type
_entity.pdbx_description
1 polymer ?
#
loop_
_entity_poly.entity_id
_entity_poly.type
_entity_poly.pdbx_seq_one_letter_code
_entity_poly.pdbx_strand_id
1 'polypeptide(L)'
;MVANTGPLINTFGKLFDDENEIEQAKMQLIGAMDDNKGDIIKIASYPFLVINVAAIDNTAFPTKYLSNVIKDELWADCSTCQKREYCHIFHNQKLIKTNQGRVFDFLSKYYIWETEYGHRMTIRSMTEQLAYMMTGGVECEDIVPIDLHKMMFFNLFFGYVGTIQNAQAQNVLAVKLAYENHFDQKRLRADEDLIIKRSYDELFSPEVVAIIHNAEKTSMFLKGWAEELRRIYFFLNIVPDESWRRDTEDVFSKQYTTYLDVRGGASKPSKSQKMLIIDALRMMYLGTVISNSNTIPITLSKESGIAQSVQLVVGELSVNDIEVISKPDSALNMEKQNLVLRVQKKEEIKLSLPMIDYFEELRNGVISTNIDPQLSHGIESMKAQLLKVVYIDSDDLEMIVLNNNGYEKINIEIDDNVIRLN
;
A
#
# COMPACT_ATOMS: atom_id res chain seq x y z
N MET A 1 -16.00 -11.90 -25.10
CA MET A 1 -14.84 -11.13 -25.63
C MET A 1 -13.87 -10.92 -24.44
N VAL A 2 -12.58 -11.12 -24.63
CA VAL A 2 -11.54 -10.78 -23.63
C VAL A 2 -10.62 -9.78 -24.32
N ALA A 3 -10.47 -8.59 -23.76
CA ALA A 3 -9.64 -7.54 -24.35
C ALA A 3 -9.19 -6.53 -23.27
N ASN A 4 -8.16 -5.75 -23.58
CA ASN A 4 -7.76 -4.59 -22.77
C ASN A 4 -8.81 -3.49 -22.87
N THR A 5 -8.95 -2.66 -21.86
CA THR A 5 -9.99 -1.63 -21.71
C THR A 5 -10.11 -0.72 -22.93
N GLY A 6 -9.02 -0.14 -23.43
CA GLY A 6 -9.06 0.78 -24.57
C GLY A 6 -9.55 0.12 -25.86
N PRO A 7 -8.93 -0.98 -26.35
CA PRO A 7 -9.44 -1.74 -27.49
C PRO A 7 -10.86 -2.27 -27.28
N LEU A 8 -11.23 -2.66 -26.05
CA LEU A 8 -12.58 -3.14 -25.74
C LEU A 8 -13.61 -2.05 -25.97
N ILE A 9 -13.42 -0.85 -25.39
CA ILE A 9 -14.35 0.28 -25.53
C ILE A 9 -14.50 0.68 -27.00
N ASN A 10 -13.38 0.75 -27.75
CA ASN A 10 -13.40 1.10 -29.16
C ASN A 10 -14.12 0.07 -30.06
N THR A 11 -13.96 -1.23 -29.73
CA THR A 11 -14.58 -2.31 -30.48
C THR A 11 -16.05 -2.49 -30.09
N PHE A 12 -16.36 -2.27 -28.80
CA PHE A 12 -17.71 -2.43 -28.26
C PHE A 12 -18.70 -1.49 -28.93
N GLY A 13 -18.29 -0.24 -29.18
CA GLY A 13 -19.12 0.71 -29.90
C GLY A 13 -19.53 0.28 -31.35
N LYS A 14 -18.70 -0.61 -31.95
CA LYS A 14 -19.01 -1.14 -33.30
C LYS A 14 -20.14 -2.18 -33.34
N LEU A 15 -20.64 -2.59 -32.18
CA LEU A 15 -21.77 -3.51 -32.05
C LEU A 15 -23.14 -2.77 -32.23
N PHE A 16 -23.13 -1.45 -32.31
CA PHE A 16 -24.30 -0.60 -32.36
C PHE A 16 -24.22 0.30 -33.62
N ASP A 17 -25.34 0.63 -34.21
CA ASP A 17 -25.42 1.39 -35.47
C ASP A 17 -25.66 2.89 -35.23
N ASP A 18 -26.32 3.26 -34.12
CA ASP A 18 -26.66 4.64 -33.79
C ASP A 18 -25.59 5.30 -32.92
N GLU A 19 -25.16 6.53 -33.25
CA GLU A 19 -24.11 7.24 -32.52
C GLU A 19 -24.46 7.50 -31.03
N ASN A 20 -25.73 7.80 -30.73
CA ASN A 20 -26.17 8.01 -29.34
C ASN A 20 -26.20 6.68 -28.56
N GLU A 21 -26.61 5.57 -29.20
CA GLU A 21 -26.52 4.24 -28.60
C GLU A 21 -25.08 3.85 -28.34
N ILE A 22 -24.14 4.16 -29.23
CA ILE A 22 -22.72 3.88 -29.10
C ILE A 22 -22.13 4.57 -27.84
N GLU A 23 -22.42 5.87 -27.68
CA GLU A 23 -21.91 6.61 -26.51
C GLU A 23 -22.53 6.12 -25.20
N GLN A 24 -23.84 5.91 -25.22
CA GLN A 24 -24.56 5.41 -24.05
C GLN A 24 -24.09 4.00 -23.66
N ALA A 25 -23.89 3.12 -24.64
CA ALA A 25 -23.35 1.77 -24.42
C ALA A 25 -21.92 1.78 -23.87
N LYS A 26 -21.05 2.68 -24.36
CA LYS A 26 -19.69 2.85 -23.81
C LYS A 26 -19.72 3.32 -22.36
N MET A 27 -20.55 4.30 -22.02
CA MET A 27 -20.70 4.79 -20.65
C MET A 27 -21.22 3.69 -19.71
N GLN A 28 -22.22 2.93 -20.14
CA GLN A 28 -22.76 1.80 -19.37
C GLN A 28 -21.72 0.69 -19.19
N LEU A 29 -20.91 0.41 -20.22
CA LEU A 29 -19.80 -0.56 -20.11
C LEU A 29 -18.75 -0.10 -19.10
N ILE A 30 -18.34 1.15 -19.15
CA ILE A 30 -17.36 1.72 -18.19
C ILE A 30 -17.93 1.63 -16.77
N GLY A 31 -19.16 2.07 -16.53
CA GLY A 31 -19.80 1.96 -15.23
C GLY A 31 -19.88 0.52 -14.71
N ALA A 32 -20.19 -0.43 -15.60
CA ALA A 32 -20.22 -1.85 -15.26
C ALA A 32 -18.84 -2.44 -14.93
N MET A 33 -17.78 -1.93 -15.56
CA MET A 33 -16.41 -2.32 -15.26
C MET A 33 -15.95 -1.78 -13.89
N ASP A 34 -16.40 -0.59 -13.52
CA ASP A 34 -16.09 0.01 -12.23
C ASP A 34 -16.87 -0.67 -11.09
N ASP A 35 -18.15 -0.93 -11.30
CA ASP A 35 -19.03 -1.63 -10.35
C ASP A 35 -18.61 -3.09 -10.10
N ASN A 36 -18.12 -3.77 -11.13
CA ASN A 36 -17.60 -5.14 -11.15
C ASN A 36 -18.38 -6.16 -10.29
N LYS A 37 -19.71 -6.07 -10.33
CA LYS A 37 -20.60 -6.90 -9.49
C LYS A 37 -20.71 -8.35 -9.96
N GLY A 38 -20.24 -8.66 -11.19
CA GLY A 38 -20.38 -9.99 -11.79
C GLY A 38 -21.82 -10.35 -12.15
N ASP A 39 -22.72 -9.39 -12.21
CA ASP A 39 -24.11 -9.57 -12.58
C ASP A 39 -24.32 -9.35 -14.09
N ILE A 40 -25.41 -9.94 -14.62
CA ILE A 40 -25.84 -9.67 -15.98
C ILE A 40 -26.49 -8.28 -15.99
N ILE A 41 -25.92 -7.37 -16.75
CA ILE A 41 -26.43 -6.03 -16.96
C ILE A 41 -26.97 -5.87 -18.37
N LYS A 42 -27.88 -4.92 -18.55
CA LYS A 42 -28.36 -4.54 -19.88
C LYS A 42 -27.59 -3.33 -20.38
N ILE A 43 -26.94 -3.47 -21.52
CA ILE A 43 -26.26 -2.39 -22.22
C ILE A 43 -26.95 -2.24 -23.57
N ALA A 44 -27.52 -1.06 -23.85
CA ALA A 44 -28.31 -0.80 -25.04
C ALA A 44 -29.31 -1.95 -25.35
N SER A 45 -30.05 -2.38 -24.32
CA SER A 45 -31.08 -3.46 -24.39
C SER A 45 -30.54 -4.90 -24.48
N TYR A 46 -29.24 -5.13 -24.69
CA TYR A 46 -28.64 -6.46 -24.76
C TYR A 46 -28.12 -6.89 -23.40
N PRO A 47 -28.24 -8.18 -23.03
CA PRO A 47 -27.67 -8.70 -21.78
C PRO A 47 -26.16 -8.96 -21.90
N PHE A 48 -25.37 -8.40 -20.99
CA PHE A 48 -23.94 -8.60 -20.91
C PHE A 48 -23.53 -9.02 -19.49
N LEU A 49 -22.59 -9.95 -19.40
CA LEU A 49 -21.81 -10.21 -18.20
C LEU A 49 -20.46 -9.53 -18.35
N VAL A 50 -20.22 -8.49 -17.57
CA VAL A 50 -18.96 -7.75 -17.57
C VAL A 50 -18.13 -8.16 -16.36
N ILE A 51 -16.93 -8.67 -16.61
CA ILE A 51 -15.95 -9.04 -15.57
C ILE A 51 -14.68 -8.24 -15.80
N ASN A 52 -14.40 -7.31 -14.90
CA ASN A 52 -13.15 -6.57 -14.90
C ASN A 52 -12.06 -7.39 -14.19
N VAL A 53 -11.29 -8.14 -14.96
CA VAL A 53 -10.19 -8.97 -14.42
C VAL A 53 -9.14 -8.12 -13.72
N ALA A 54 -8.96 -6.85 -14.14
CA ALA A 54 -8.06 -5.94 -13.46
C ALA A 54 -8.52 -5.57 -12.03
N ALA A 55 -9.80 -5.71 -11.71
CA ALA A 55 -10.32 -5.49 -10.35
C ALA A 55 -10.20 -6.72 -9.43
N ILE A 56 -9.91 -7.91 -9.98
CA ILE A 56 -9.75 -9.13 -9.19
C ILE A 56 -8.46 -9.05 -8.38
N ASP A 57 -8.55 -9.29 -7.08
CA ASP A 57 -7.40 -9.36 -6.21
C ASP A 57 -6.52 -10.58 -6.57
N ASN A 58 -5.30 -10.30 -6.97
CA ASN A 58 -4.30 -11.30 -7.34
C ASN A 58 -3.15 -11.40 -6.32
N THR A 59 -3.25 -10.73 -5.18
CA THR A 59 -2.17 -10.68 -4.16
C THR A 59 -1.82 -12.04 -3.56
N ALA A 60 -2.72 -13.02 -3.65
CA ALA A 60 -2.46 -14.40 -3.23
C ALA A 60 -1.75 -15.26 -4.29
N PHE A 61 -1.63 -14.76 -5.54
CA PHE A 61 -1.00 -15.52 -6.63
C PHE A 61 0.48 -15.86 -6.36
N PRO A 62 1.34 -14.94 -5.89
CA PRO A 62 2.76 -15.17 -5.71
C PRO A 62 3.07 -16.37 -4.82
N THR A 63 2.41 -16.48 -3.68
CA THR A 63 2.61 -17.59 -2.74
C THR A 63 2.09 -18.91 -3.30
N LYS A 64 0.95 -18.91 -4.00
CA LYS A 64 0.42 -20.11 -4.69
C LYS A 64 1.34 -20.55 -5.82
N TYR A 65 1.86 -19.64 -6.61
CA TYR A 65 2.81 -19.93 -7.67
C TYR A 65 4.10 -20.54 -7.10
N LEU A 66 4.71 -19.85 -6.14
CA LEU A 66 5.96 -20.28 -5.53
C LEU A 66 5.83 -21.64 -4.83
N SER A 67 4.69 -21.90 -4.14
CA SER A 67 4.43 -23.21 -3.52
C SER A 67 4.43 -24.37 -4.52
N ASN A 68 4.07 -24.11 -5.78
CA ASN A 68 4.15 -25.11 -6.84
C ASN A 68 5.57 -25.25 -7.40
N VAL A 69 6.27 -24.12 -7.58
CA VAL A 69 7.64 -24.12 -8.14
C VAL A 69 8.64 -24.81 -7.22
N ILE A 70 8.50 -24.73 -5.90
CA ILE A 70 9.46 -25.32 -4.94
C ILE A 70 9.22 -26.80 -4.62
N LYS A 71 8.26 -27.48 -5.30
CA LYS A 71 7.99 -28.91 -5.10
C LYS A 71 9.16 -29.78 -5.57
N ASP A 72 9.51 -30.80 -4.78
CA ASP A 72 10.66 -31.66 -5.05
C ASP A 72 10.62 -32.38 -6.41
N GLU A 73 9.42 -32.70 -6.88
CA GLU A 73 9.22 -33.39 -8.16
C GLU A 73 9.81 -32.59 -9.33
N LEU A 74 9.79 -31.26 -9.26
CA LEU A 74 10.35 -30.38 -10.29
C LEU A 74 11.88 -30.26 -10.21
N TRP A 75 12.49 -30.73 -9.11
CA TRP A 75 13.92 -30.55 -8.82
C TRP A 75 14.65 -31.92 -8.72
N ALA A 76 14.01 -32.98 -9.16
CA ALA A 76 14.58 -34.34 -9.06
C ALA A 76 15.94 -34.46 -9.75
N ASP A 77 16.09 -33.85 -10.93
CA ASP A 77 17.34 -33.90 -11.71
C ASP A 77 18.50 -33.15 -11.03
N CYS A 78 18.18 -32.14 -10.17
CA CYS A 78 19.19 -31.42 -9.41
C CYS A 78 19.91 -32.33 -8.40
N SER A 79 19.33 -33.46 -8.01
CA SER A 79 19.95 -34.39 -7.06
C SER A 79 21.26 -35.02 -7.60
N THR A 80 21.38 -35.17 -8.92
CA THR A 80 22.54 -35.75 -9.62
C THR A 80 23.39 -34.70 -10.36
N CYS A 81 22.96 -33.40 -10.30
CA CYS A 81 23.65 -32.33 -11.02
C CYS A 81 25.05 -32.06 -10.43
N GLN A 82 26.08 -32.02 -11.30
CA GLN A 82 27.46 -31.75 -10.93
C GLN A 82 27.68 -30.33 -10.35
N LYS A 83 26.80 -29.39 -10.73
CA LYS A 83 26.86 -27.96 -10.24
C LYS A 83 26.14 -27.75 -8.91
N ARG A 84 25.53 -28.78 -8.34
CA ARG A 84 24.64 -28.69 -7.17
C ARG A 84 25.22 -27.89 -5.99
N GLU A 85 26.52 -28.14 -5.70
CA GLU A 85 27.17 -27.54 -4.53
C GLU A 85 27.28 -26.00 -4.60
N TYR A 86 27.43 -25.46 -5.81
CA TYR A 86 27.54 -24.01 -6.03
C TYR A 86 26.36 -23.42 -6.82
N CYS A 87 25.31 -24.21 -7.05
CA CYS A 87 24.13 -23.78 -7.78
C CYS A 87 23.21 -22.93 -6.89
N HIS A 88 23.24 -21.61 -7.02
CA HIS A 88 22.37 -20.72 -6.27
C HIS A 88 20.88 -20.99 -6.50
N ILE A 89 20.47 -21.42 -7.70
CA ILE A 89 19.07 -21.73 -8.02
C ILE A 89 18.57 -22.88 -7.14
N PHE A 90 19.37 -23.97 -7.03
CA PHE A 90 19.03 -25.09 -6.15
C PHE A 90 19.02 -24.70 -4.67
N HIS A 91 20.00 -23.91 -4.22
CA HIS A 91 20.06 -23.44 -2.84
C HIS A 91 18.90 -22.49 -2.52
N ASN A 92 18.49 -21.63 -3.44
CA ASN A 92 17.31 -20.78 -3.31
C ASN A 92 16.03 -21.60 -3.11
N GLN A 93 15.80 -22.60 -3.96
CA GLN A 93 14.64 -23.51 -3.81
C GLN A 93 14.62 -24.16 -2.42
N LYS A 94 15.77 -24.73 -2.00
CA LYS A 94 15.86 -25.43 -0.72
C LYS A 94 15.61 -24.49 0.46
N LEU A 95 16.24 -23.32 0.46
CA LEU A 95 16.12 -22.35 1.56
C LEU A 95 14.70 -21.76 1.64
N ILE A 96 14.08 -21.45 0.50
CA ILE A 96 12.68 -21.00 0.46
C ILE A 96 11.76 -22.10 1.00
N LYS A 97 11.95 -23.34 0.59
CA LYS A 97 11.14 -24.46 1.05
C LYS A 97 11.26 -24.69 2.55
N THR A 98 12.48 -24.66 3.09
CA THR A 98 12.71 -24.81 4.53
C THR A 98 12.08 -23.68 5.35
N ASN A 99 12.08 -22.45 4.82
CA ASN A 99 11.57 -21.26 5.51
C ASN A 99 10.25 -20.75 4.92
N GLN A 100 9.46 -21.63 4.32
CA GLN A 100 8.26 -21.29 3.53
C GLN A 100 7.31 -20.35 4.28
N GLY A 101 7.09 -20.58 5.58
CA GLY A 101 6.16 -19.77 6.37
C GLY A 101 6.51 -18.29 6.36
N ARG A 102 7.76 -17.96 6.69
CA ARG A 102 8.21 -16.56 6.76
C ARG A 102 8.36 -15.93 5.38
N VAL A 103 8.88 -16.69 4.41
CA VAL A 103 9.00 -16.23 3.02
C VAL A 103 7.63 -15.86 2.45
N PHE A 104 6.62 -16.71 2.63
CA PHE A 104 5.28 -16.47 2.11
C PHE A 104 4.57 -15.33 2.85
N ASP A 105 4.79 -15.20 4.15
CA ASP A 105 4.25 -14.11 4.94
C ASP A 105 4.78 -12.76 4.43
N PHE A 106 6.10 -12.63 4.24
CA PHE A 106 6.69 -11.40 3.71
C PHE A 106 6.20 -11.10 2.28
N LEU A 107 6.19 -12.08 1.38
CA LEU A 107 5.71 -11.89 0.01
C LEU A 107 4.24 -11.46 -0.02
N SER A 108 3.38 -12.08 0.79
CA SER A 108 1.96 -11.68 0.89
C SER A 108 1.83 -10.23 1.32
N LYS A 109 2.55 -9.83 2.37
CA LYS A 109 2.55 -8.44 2.84
C LYS A 109 3.07 -7.49 1.77
N TYR A 110 4.18 -7.81 1.12
CA TYR A 110 4.75 -6.99 0.07
C TYR A 110 3.76 -6.73 -1.07
N TYR A 111 3.16 -7.77 -1.64
CA TYR A 111 2.24 -7.59 -2.78
C TYR A 111 0.91 -6.93 -2.39
N ILE A 112 0.43 -7.13 -1.16
CA ILE A 112 -0.72 -6.39 -0.65
C ILE A 112 -0.36 -4.91 -0.51
N TRP A 113 0.81 -4.59 0.06
CA TRP A 113 1.27 -3.21 0.21
C TRP A 113 1.39 -2.50 -1.14
N GLU A 114 2.06 -3.11 -2.12
CA GLU A 114 2.15 -2.58 -3.49
C GLU A 114 0.78 -2.29 -4.09
N THR A 115 -0.17 -3.21 -3.90
CA THR A 115 -1.54 -3.05 -4.42
C THR A 115 -2.28 -1.90 -3.75
N GLU A 116 -2.13 -1.74 -2.43
CA GLU A 116 -2.77 -0.67 -1.68
C GLU A 116 -2.18 0.71 -2.03
N TYR A 117 -0.89 0.76 -2.37
CA TYR A 117 -0.21 1.98 -2.86
C TYR A 117 -0.38 2.23 -4.37
N GLY A 118 -1.26 1.49 -5.03
CA GLY A 118 -1.61 1.70 -6.43
C GLY A 118 -0.69 1.01 -7.44
N HIS A 119 0.37 0.35 -6.99
CA HIS A 119 1.30 -0.40 -7.85
C HIS A 119 0.77 -1.81 -8.10
N ARG A 120 -0.40 -1.90 -8.74
CA ARG A 120 -1.03 -3.19 -8.99
C ARG A 120 -0.27 -3.98 -10.05
N MET A 121 0.34 -5.08 -9.63
CA MET A 121 1.12 -5.94 -10.51
C MET A 121 0.23 -6.93 -11.27
N THR A 122 0.59 -7.21 -12.51
CA THR A 122 0.00 -8.30 -13.29
C THR A 122 0.56 -9.64 -12.84
N ILE A 123 -0.16 -10.72 -13.11
CA ILE A 123 0.34 -12.11 -12.89
C ILE A 123 1.68 -12.32 -13.59
N ARG A 124 1.85 -11.79 -14.81
CA ARG A 124 3.10 -11.87 -15.55
C ARG A 124 4.24 -11.19 -14.78
N SER A 125 4.05 -9.95 -14.33
CA SER A 125 5.08 -9.20 -13.61
C SER A 125 5.48 -9.88 -12.30
N MET A 126 4.49 -10.44 -11.56
CA MET A 126 4.76 -11.22 -10.36
C MET A 126 5.55 -12.50 -10.68
N THR A 127 5.20 -13.23 -11.77
CA THR A 127 5.93 -14.42 -12.21
C THR A 127 7.36 -14.08 -12.60
N GLU A 128 7.57 -12.99 -13.34
CA GLU A 128 8.89 -12.51 -13.73
C GLU A 128 9.76 -12.17 -12.51
N GLN A 129 9.20 -11.49 -11.50
CA GLN A 129 9.90 -11.20 -10.25
C GLN A 129 10.27 -12.46 -9.47
N LEU A 130 9.35 -13.42 -9.34
CA LEU A 130 9.60 -14.67 -8.63
C LEU A 130 10.60 -15.56 -9.38
N ALA A 131 10.55 -15.60 -10.71
CA ALA A 131 11.54 -16.30 -11.51
C ALA A 131 12.92 -15.65 -11.33
N TYR A 132 13.01 -14.34 -11.40
CA TYR A 132 14.25 -13.60 -11.15
C TYR A 132 14.77 -13.82 -9.71
N MET A 133 13.89 -13.78 -8.72
CA MET A 133 14.21 -14.09 -7.32
C MET A 133 14.85 -15.46 -7.16
N MET A 134 14.41 -16.46 -7.94
CA MET A 134 14.96 -17.82 -7.91
C MET A 134 16.28 -17.95 -8.66
N THR A 135 16.42 -17.32 -9.82
CA THR A 135 17.48 -17.59 -10.80
C THR A 135 18.51 -16.49 -10.97
N GLY A 136 18.16 -15.24 -10.58
CA GLY A 136 18.97 -14.06 -10.90
C GLY A 136 19.07 -13.78 -12.40
N GLY A 137 18.19 -14.37 -13.22
CA GLY A 137 18.22 -14.27 -14.68
C GLY A 137 19.29 -15.16 -15.33
N VAL A 138 19.82 -16.14 -14.61
CA VAL A 138 20.86 -17.09 -15.09
C VAL A 138 20.21 -18.43 -15.40
N GLU A 139 20.60 -19.05 -16.52
CA GLU A 139 20.20 -20.42 -16.89
C GLU A 139 21.11 -21.47 -16.23
N CYS A 140 20.62 -22.72 -16.08
CA CYS A 140 21.37 -23.78 -15.41
C CYS A 140 22.74 -24.06 -16.05
N GLU A 141 22.82 -23.92 -17.38
CA GLU A 141 24.03 -24.13 -18.18
C GLU A 141 25.09 -23.08 -17.86
N ASP A 142 24.70 -21.86 -17.55
CA ASP A 142 25.58 -20.69 -17.35
C ASP A 142 26.02 -20.50 -15.88
N ILE A 143 25.57 -21.38 -14.97
CA ILE A 143 25.98 -21.31 -13.57
C ILE A 143 27.47 -21.59 -13.44
N VAL A 144 28.16 -20.65 -12.80
CA VAL A 144 29.56 -20.70 -12.44
C VAL A 144 29.74 -20.61 -10.91
N PRO A 145 30.85 -21.11 -10.35
CA PRO A 145 31.15 -20.91 -8.93
C PRO A 145 31.21 -19.43 -8.56
N ILE A 146 30.38 -19.03 -7.60
CA ILE A 146 30.31 -17.69 -7.04
C ILE A 146 30.03 -17.79 -5.54
N ASP A 147 30.31 -16.73 -4.79
CA ASP A 147 29.88 -16.66 -3.37
C ASP A 147 28.35 -16.78 -3.31
N LEU A 148 27.87 -17.91 -2.85
CA LEU A 148 26.44 -18.25 -2.87
C LEU A 148 25.54 -17.16 -2.28
N HIS A 149 25.96 -16.55 -1.14
CA HIS A 149 25.15 -15.53 -0.45
C HIS A 149 24.78 -14.36 -1.37
N LYS A 150 25.63 -14.01 -2.35
CA LYS A 150 25.38 -12.89 -3.26
C LYS A 150 24.19 -13.13 -4.17
N MET A 151 23.99 -14.40 -4.61
CA MET A 151 22.91 -14.81 -5.52
C MET A 151 21.72 -15.46 -4.79
N MET A 152 21.61 -15.23 -3.46
CA MET A 152 20.47 -15.75 -2.73
C MET A 152 19.22 -14.92 -2.97
N PHE A 153 18.07 -15.59 -2.95
CA PHE A 153 16.77 -15.05 -3.31
C PHE A 153 16.39 -13.76 -2.56
N PHE A 154 16.82 -13.60 -1.30
CA PHE A 154 16.55 -12.40 -0.51
C PHE A 154 17.26 -11.16 -1.05
N ASN A 155 18.41 -11.31 -1.75
CA ASN A 155 19.08 -10.23 -2.46
C ASN A 155 18.42 -9.99 -3.84
N LEU A 156 18.21 -11.09 -4.58
CA LEU A 156 17.67 -11.04 -5.95
C LEU A 156 16.27 -10.44 -6.00
N PHE A 157 15.42 -10.71 -5.00
CA PHE A 157 14.07 -10.13 -4.93
C PHE A 157 14.08 -8.61 -5.00
N PHE A 158 15.06 -7.97 -4.37
CA PHE A 158 15.24 -6.52 -4.37
C PHE A 158 16.22 -6.02 -5.45
N GLY A 159 16.64 -6.87 -6.38
CA GLY A 159 17.52 -6.48 -7.48
C GLY A 159 18.99 -6.31 -7.10
N TYR A 160 19.44 -6.96 -6.05
CA TYR A 160 20.85 -6.95 -5.63
C TYR A 160 21.56 -8.28 -5.94
N VAL A 161 22.88 -8.19 -6.07
CA VAL A 161 23.83 -9.30 -6.00
C VAL A 161 24.75 -9.02 -4.82
N GLY A 162 24.48 -9.67 -3.67
CA GLY A 162 25.06 -9.28 -2.40
C GLY A 162 24.70 -7.84 -2.03
N THR A 163 25.71 -7.01 -1.76
CA THR A 163 25.54 -5.59 -1.42
C THR A 163 25.42 -4.66 -2.63
N ILE A 164 25.56 -5.18 -3.85
CA ILE A 164 25.64 -4.38 -5.09
C ILE A 164 24.35 -4.49 -5.88
N GLN A 165 23.84 -3.34 -6.33
CA GLN A 165 22.70 -3.31 -7.25
C GLN A 165 23.05 -4.01 -8.56
N ASN A 166 22.16 -4.89 -9.03
CA ASN A 166 22.31 -5.53 -10.32
C ASN A 166 21.62 -4.72 -11.42
N ALA A 167 22.39 -4.20 -12.37
CA ALA A 167 21.84 -3.43 -13.49
C ALA A 167 20.87 -4.24 -14.37
N GLN A 168 21.05 -5.54 -14.51
CA GLN A 168 20.14 -6.41 -15.28
C GLN A 168 18.78 -6.56 -14.61
N ALA A 169 18.73 -6.52 -13.26
CA ALA A 169 17.50 -6.57 -12.49
C ALA A 169 16.55 -5.42 -12.83
N GLN A 170 17.08 -4.27 -13.26
CA GLN A 170 16.28 -3.09 -13.63
C GLN A 170 15.43 -3.30 -14.89
N ASN A 171 15.70 -4.35 -15.67
CA ASN A 171 14.87 -4.72 -16.82
C ASN A 171 13.58 -5.47 -16.39
N VAL A 172 13.53 -5.99 -15.18
CA VAL A 172 12.34 -6.64 -14.60
C VAL A 172 11.58 -5.61 -13.77
N LEU A 173 10.49 -5.07 -14.32
CA LEU A 173 9.75 -3.94 -13.72
C LEU A 173 9.42 -4.17 -12.24
N ALA A 174 8.93 -5.35 -11.88
CA ALA A 174 8.56 -5.65 -10.50
C ALA A 174 9.77 -5.71 -9.55
N VAL A 175 10.95 -6.14 -10.03
CA VAL A 175 12.19 -6.10 -9.25
C VAL A 175 12.69 -4.66 -9.12
N LYS A 176 12.57 -3.87 -10.17
CA LYS A 176 12.88 -2.43 -10.13
C LYS A 176 12.04 -1.71 -9.09
N LEU A 177 10.72 -1.96 -9.05
CA LEU A 177 9.82 -1.39 -8.02
C LEU A 177 10.25 -1.81 -6.61
N ALA A 178 10.57 -3.10 -6.39
CA ALA A 178 11.03 -3.57 -5.09
C ALA A 178 12.34 -2.88 -4.64
N TYR A 179 13.24 -2.60 -5.59
CA TYR A 179 14.45 -1.84 -5.32
C TYR A 179 14.15 -0.38 -4.97
N GLU A 180 13.27 0.30 -5.73
CA GLU A 180 12.92 1.72 -5.56
C GLU A 180 12.16 1.99 -4.26
N ASN A 181 11.50 1.01 -3.68
CA ASN A 181 10.83 1.13 -2.38
C ASN A 181 11.79 1.27 -1.19
N HIS A 182 13.05 0.91 -1.37
CA HIS A 182 14.10 1.06 -0.37
C HIS A 182 13.78 0.49 1.02
N PHE A 183 13.02 -0.62 1.09
CA PHE A 183 12.63 -1.23 2.37
C PHE A 183 13.82 -1.61 3.23
N ASP A 184 14.90 -2.09 2.62
CA ASP A 184 16.14 -2.48 3.28
C ASP A 184 16.95 -1.29 3.84
N GLN A 185 16.63 -0.07 3.42
CA GLN A 185 17.23 1.15 3.97
C GLN A 185 16.49 1.68 5.20
N LYS A 186 15.28 1.20 5.46
CA LYS A 186 14.49 1.60 6.63
C LYS A 186 15.08 1.01 7.90
N ARG A 187 15.02 1.80 8.97
CA ARG A 187 15.48 1.38 10.29
C ARG A 187 14.44 0.47 10.93
N LEU A 188 14.88 -0.67 11.44
CA LEU A 188 14.05 -1.66 12.13
C LEU A 188 14.27 -1.63 13.63
N ARG A 189 13.27 -2.04 14.40
CA ARG A 189 13.45 -2.32 15.84
C ARG A 189 14.47 -3.43 16.07
N ALA A 190 14.50 -4.41 15.18
CA ALA A 190 15.47 -5.50 15.20
C ALA A 190 16.92 -5.06 14.92
N ASP A 191 17.19 -3.84 14.43
CA ASP A 191 18.56 -3.41 14.05
C ASP A 191 19.56 -3.46 15.21
N GLU A 192 19.14 -3.26 16.44
CA GLU A 192 20.01 -3.36 17.60
C GLU A 192 20.59 -4.77 17.73
N ASP A 193 19.75 -5.79 17.64
CA ASP A 193 20.16 -7.20 17.75
C ASP A 193 20.80 -7.70 16.45
N LEU A 194 20.31 -7.23 15.30
CA LEU A 194 20.75 -7.65 13.97
C LEU A 194 22.12 -7.07 13.59
N ILE A 195 22.33 -5.77 13.80
CA ILE A 195 23.49 -5.04 13.25
C ILE A 195 24.51 -4.72 14.34
N ILE A 196 24.04 -4.29 15.54
CA ILE A 196 24.93 -3.82 16.61
C ILE A 196 25.41 -4.97 17.44
N LYS A 197 24.51 -5.76 18.06
CA LYS A 197 24.86 -6.90 18.91
C LYS A 197 25.24 -8.15 18.14
N ARG A 198 24.71 -8.28 16.86
CA ARG A 198 24.89 -9.47 16.02
C ARG A 198 24.43 -10.77 16.70
N SER A 199 23.29 -10.70 17.37
CA SER A 199 22.68 -11.83 18.06
C SER A 199 21.99 -12.76 17.05
N TYR A 200 22.72 -13.23 16.04
CA TYR A 200 22.15 -13.98 14.92
C TYR A 200 21.48 -15.27 15.34
N ASP A 201 21.98 -15.94 16.38
CA ASP A 201 21.38 -17.18 16.90
C ASP A 201 19.99 -16.98 17.50
N GLU A 202 19.67 -15.76 17.94
CA GLU A 202 18.34 -15.41 18.46
C GLU A 202 17.36 -15.03 17.32
N LEU A 203 17.89 -14.59 16.18
CA LEU A 203 17.12 -14.05 15.07
C LEU A 203 16.90 -15.05 13.94
N PHE A 204 17.79 -16.06 13.79
CA PHE A 204 17.81 -16.94 12.64
C PHE A 204 18.06 -18.40 13.00
N SER A 205 17.64 -19.30 12.10
CA SER A 205 18.00 -20.72 12.20
C SER A 205 19.53 -20.94 12.02
N PRO A 206 20.10 -22.02 12.56
CA PRO A 206 21.54 -22.32 12.42
C PRO A 206 22.02 -22.36 10.95
N GLU A 207 21.18 -22.80 10.02
CA GLU A 207 21.48 -22.80 8.59
C GLU A 207 21.68 -21.36 8.06
N VAL A 208 20.80 -20.45 8.44
CA VAL A 208 20.87 -19.03 8.04
C VAL A 208 22.03 -18.31 8.70
N VAL A 209 22.32 -18.61 9.98
CA VAL A 209 23.49 -18.08 10.69
C VAL A 209 24.79 -18.48 9.97
N ALA A 210 24.89 -19.71 9.49
CA ALA A 210 26.06 -20.16 8.73
C ALA A 210 26.21 -19.37 7.40
N ILE A 211 25.11 -19.05 6.71
CA ILE A 211 25.13 -18.19 5.53
C ILE A 211 25.63 -16.80 5.87
N ILE A 212 25.12 -16.18 6.95
CA ILE A 212 25.53 -14.85 7.41
C ILE A 212 27.01 -14.83 7.72
N HIS A 213 27.53 -15.79 8.50
CA HIS A 213 28.94 -15.85 8.83
C HIS A 213 29.86 -16.07 7.62
N ASN A 214 29.39 -16.75 6.59
CA ASN A 214 30.12 -16.85 5.33
C ASN A 214 30.11 -15.53 4.58
N ALA A 215 28.97 -14.82 4.54
CA ALA A 215 28.85 -13.52 3.92
C ALA A 215 29.70 -12.45 4.63
N GLU A 216 29.79 -12.48 5.95
CA GLU A 216 30.64 -11.57 6.74
C GLU A 216 32.10 -11.59 6.30
N LYS A 217 32.64 -12.74 5.95
CA LYS A 217 34.05 -12.87 5.50
C LYS A 217 34.38 -11.99 4.29
N THR A 218 33.40 -11.71 3.44
CA THR A 218 33.60 -10.96 2.18
C THR A 218 32.86 -9.63 2.14
N SER A 219 31.81 -9.46 2.94
CA SER A 219 30.86 -8.34 2.79
C SER A 219 30.74 -7.42 4.01
N MET A 220 31.18 -7.83 5.19
CA MET A 220 30.96 -7.11 6.46
C MET A 220 31.43 -5.63 6.45
N PHE A 221 32.48 -5.34 5.72
CA PHE A 221 33.04 -3.99 5.62
C PHE A 221 32.59 -3.23 4.36
N LEU A 222 31.74 -3.84 3.55
CA LEU A 222 31.21 -3.20 2.34
C LEU A 222 30.05 -2.27 2.69
N LYS A 223 29.92 -1.20 1.93
CA LYS A 223 28.71 -0.39 1.94
C LYS A 223 27.52 -1.29 1.53
N GLY A 224 26.42 -1.21 2.26
CA GLY A 224 25.22 -2.01 1.99
C GLY A 224 25.14 -3.31 2.79
N TRP A 225 26.10 -3.60 3.69
CA TRP A 225 26.05 -4.79 4.53
C TRP A 225 24.85 -4.80 5.49
N ALA A 226 24.54 -3.67 6.10
CA ALA A 226 23.36 -3.56 6.98
C ALA A 226 22.06 -3.78 6.21
N GLU A 227 21.97 -3.28 5.00
CA GLU A 227 20.85 -3.47 4.08
C GLU A 227 20.74 -4.95 3.67
N GLU A 228 21.84 -5.64 3.40
CA GLU A 228 21.85 -7.08 3.12
C GLU A 228 21.34 -7.90 4.31
N LEU A 229 21.77 -7.58 5.53
CA LEU A 229 21.27 -8.22 6.75
C LEU A 229 19.75 -8.03 6.92
N ARG A 230 19.23 -6.83 6.65
CA ARG A 230 17.79 -6.59 6.70
C ARG A 230 17.04 -7.39 5.66
N ARG A 231 17.56 -7.52 4.41
CA ARG A 231 16.95 -8.38 3.37
C ARG A 231 16.91 -9.85 3.81
N ILE A 232 17.98 -10.36 4.44
CA ILE A 232 17.98 -11.70 5.04
C ILE A 232 16.89 -11.79 6.11
N TYR A 233 16.82 -10.80 7.00
CA TYR A 233 15.86 -10.75 8.10
C TYR A 233 14.41 -10.76 7.62
N PHE A 234 14.08 -10.02 6.57
CA PHE A 234 12.72 -9.98 6.04
C PHE A 234 12.16 -11.36 5.68
N PHE A 235 13.00 -12.22 5.16
CA PHE A 235 12.57 -13.52 4.65
C PHE A 235 12.83 -14.69 5.58
N LEU A 236 13.82 -14.59 6.47
CA LEU A 236 14.40 -15.76 7.14
C LEU A 236 14.44 -15.66 8.66
N ASN A 237 13.88 -14.60 9.25
CA ASN A 237 13.83 -14.48 10.70
C ASN A 237 12.95 -15.55 11.34
N ILE A 238 13.29 -15.93 12.59
CA ILE A 238 12.54 -16.88 13.41
C ILE A 238 11.94 -16.22 14.65
N VAL A 239 11.92 -14.89 14.70
CA VAL A 239 11.37 -14.15 15.83
C VAL A 239 9.89 -14.44 16.02
N PRO A 240 9.35 -14.29 17.26
CA PRO A 240 7.93 -14.44 17.52
C PRO A 240 7.07 -13.54 16.62
N ASP A 241 5.87 -14.00 16.25
CA ASP A 241 4.98 -13.27 15.35
C ASP A 241 4.63 -11.86 15.85
N GLU A 242 4.54 -11.65 17.17
CA GLU A 242 4.32 -10.34 17.78
C GLU A 242 5.49 -9.37 17.51
N SER A 243 6.73 -9.85 17.58
CA SER A 243 7.92 -9.04 17.24
C SER A 243 7.97 -8.76 15.75
N TRP A 244 7.75 -9.78 14.92
CA TRP A 244 7.71 -9.64 13.48
C TRP A 244 6.60 -8.67 13.02
N ARG A 245 5.44 -8.69 13.68
CA ARG A 245 4.36 -7.73 13.42
C ARG A 245 4.82 -6.29 13.58
N ARG A 246 5.57 -5.99 14.67
CA ARG A 246 6.12 -4.66 14.92
C ARG A 246 7.18 -4.26 13.91
N ASP A 247 8.07 -5.20 13.53
CA ASP A 247 9.06 -4.95 12.49
C ASP A 247 8.40 -4.74 11.11
N THR A 248 7.28 -5.42 10.83
CA THR A 248 6.47 -5.20 9.62
C THR A 248 5.96 -3.74 9.55
N GLU A 249 5.58 -3.15 10.70
CA GLU A 249 5.20 -1.74 10.77
C GLU A 249 6.36 -0.79 10.44
N ASP A 250 7.59 -1.15 10.81
CA ASP A 250 8.78 -0.38 10.46
C ASP A 250 9.12 -0.52 8.95
N VAL A 251 8.89 -1.71 8.36
CA VAL A 251 9.15 -1.98 6.93
C VAL A 251 8.15 -1.28 6.03
N PHE A 252 6.85 -1.47 6.27
CA PHE A 252 5.80 -1.00 5.37
C PHE A 252 5.24 0.36 5.81
N SER A 253 4.45 0.39 6.88
CA SER A 253 3.99 1.62 7.54
C SER A 253 3.46 1.32 8.94
N LYS A 254 3.40 2.33 9.81
CA LYS A 254 2.90 2.20 11.19
C LYS A 254 1.45 1.72 11.27
N GLN A 255 0.65 2.03 10.28
CA GLN A 255 -0.77 1.67 10.24
C GLN A 255 -1.04 0.37 9.49
N TYR A 256 -0.01 -0.23 8.85
CA TYR A 256 -0.15 -1.34 7.93
C TYR A 256 -0.83 -2.56 8.55
N THR A 257 -0.32 -3.05 9.68
CA THR A 257 -0.86 -4.26 10.31
C THR A 257 -2.29 -4.05 10.82
N THR A 258 -2.55 -2.89 11.43
CA THR A 258 -3.88 -2.52 11.90
C THR A 258 -4.88 -2.38 10.74
N TYR A 259 -4.44 -1.78 9.63
CA TYR A 259 -5.23 -1.68 8.42
C TYR A 259 -5.56 -3.07 7.85
N LEU A 260 -4.58 -3.98 7.77
CA LEU A 260 -4.79 -5.35 7.29
C LEU A 260 -5.76 -6.14 8.17
N ASP A 261 -5.70 -5.99 9.48
CA ASP A 261 -6.63 -6.66 10.40
C ASP A 261 -8.09 -6.25 10.15
N VAL A 262 -8.33 -4.96 9.90
CA VAL A 262 -9.66 -4.45 9.53
C VAL A 262 -10.04 -4.95 8.13
N ARG A 263 -9.14 -4.87 7.17
CA ARG A 263 -9.34 -5.29 5.78
C ARG A 263 -9.65 -6.78 5.66
N GLY A 264 -9.02 -7.61 6.47
CA GLY A 264 -9.26 -9.05 6.57
C GLY A 264 -10.45 -9.45 7.46
N GLY A 265 -11.13 -8.48 8.08
CA GLY A 265 -12.25 -8.75 8.98
C GLY A 265 -11.85 -9.30 10.36
N ALA A 266 -10.56 -9.37 10.66
CA ALA A 266 -10.04 -9.86 11.95
C ALA A 266 -10.34 -8.88 13.10
N SER A 267 -10.47 -7.59 12.81
CA SER A 267 -10.81 -6.55 13.77
C SER A 267 -11.82 -5.55 13.19
N LYS A 268 -12.46 -4.80 14.10
CA LYS A 268 -13.26 -3.61 13.73
C LYS A 268 -12.40 -2.36 13.91
N PRO A 269 -12.73 -1.27 13.18
CA PRO A 269 -12.07 0.02 13.38
C PRO A 269 -12.11 0.45 14.84
N SER A 270 -10.96 0.84 15.37
CA SER A 270 -10.80 1.21 16.78
C SER A 270 -11.12 2.69 17.04
N LYS A 271 -11.31 3.04 18.31
CA LYS A 271 -11.45 4.44 18.72
C LYS A 271 -10.19 5.25 18.38
N SER A 272 -9.00 4.66 18.45
CA SER A 272 -7.74 5.33 18.09
C SER A 272 -7.68 5.66 16.59
N GLN A 273 -8.16 4.77 15.72
CA GLN A 273 -8.26 5.06 14.28
C GLN A 273 -9.26 6.20 14.00
N LYS A 274 -10.41 6.21 14.68
CA LYS A 274 -11.34 7.35 14.59
C LYS A 274 -10.66 8.66 15.00
N MET A 275 -9.94 8.67 16.12
CA MET A 275 -9.25 9.88 16.60
C MET A 275 -8.13 10.30 15.65
N LEU A 276 -7.38 9.37 15.07
CA LEU A 276 -6.38 9.65 14.04
C LEU A 276 -6.98 10.46 12.88
N ILE A 277 -8.12 10.00 12.36
CA ILE A 277 -8.80 10.66 11.23
C ILE A 277 -9.32 12.05 11.64
N ILE A 278 -9.91 12.17 12.83
CA ILE A 278 -10.39 13.46 13.36
C ILE A 278 -9.24 14.46 13.50
N ASP A 279 -8.12 14.04 14.07
CA ASP A 279 -6.95 14.89 14.25
C ASP A 279 -6.34 15.29 12.91
N ALA A 280 -6.28 14.36 11.95
CA ALA A 280 -5.83 14.64 10.59
C ALA A 280 -6.74 15.65 9.87
N LEU A 281 -8.07 15.53 10.01
CA LEU A 281 -9.02 16.50 9.46
C LEU A 281 -8.81 17.90 10.09
N ARG A 282 -8.58 17.96 11.41
CA ARG A 282 -8.24 19.23 12.07
C ARG A 282 -6.95 19.83 11.52
N MET A 283 -5.89 19.03 11.40
CA MET A 283 -4.65 19.50 10.80
C MET A 283 -4.84 19.98 9.38
N MET A 284 -5.65 19.27 8.59
CA MET A 284 -5.91 19.60 7.18
C MET A 284 -6.64 20.93 6.99
N TYR A 285 -7.63 21.22 7.85
CA TYR A 285 -8.46 22.42 7.73
C TYR A 285 -7.96 23.56 8.58
N LEU A 286 -7.45 23.31 9.79
CA LEU A 286 -7.04 24.33 10.74
C LEU A 286 -5.52 24.54 10.78
N GLY A 287 -4.73 23.56 10.36
CA GLY A 287 -3.27 23.55 10.52
C GLY A 287 -2.80 23.23 11.95
N THR A 288 -3.73 22.85 12.85
CA THR A 288 -3.42 22.49 14.24
C THR A 288 -4.41 21.48 14.79
N VAL A 289 -3.96 20.66 15.76
CA VAL A 289 -4.84 19.72 16.48
C VAL A 289 -5.37 20.41 17.74
N ILE A 290 -6.69 20.56 17.81
CA ILE A 290 -7.39 21.14 18.95
C ILE A 290 -8.12 20.04 19.70
N SER A 291 -7.60 19.66 20.86
CA SER A 291 -8.03 18.45 21.57
C SER A 291 -9.44 18.53 22.19
N ASN A 292 -9.94 19.73 22.49
CA ASN A 292 -11.15 19.94 23.30
C ASN A 292 -12.39 20.40 22.50
N SER A 293 -12.33 20.43 21.17
CA SER A 293 -13.49 20.80 20.36
C SER A 293 -14.31 19.58 19.94
N ASN A 294 -15.62 19.65 20.09
CA ASN A 294 -16.57 18.65 19.59
C ASN A 294 -16.92 18.86 18.10
N THR A 295 -16.41 19.92 17.49
CA THR A 295 -16.61 20.25 16.08
C THR A 295 -15.28 20.40 15.35
N ILE A 296 -15.32 20.23 14.04
CA ILE A 296 -14.23 20.47 13.11
C ILE A 296 -14.71 21.55 12.15
N PRO A 297 -14.22 22.79 12.27
CA PRO A 297 -14.49 23.82 11.28
C PRO A 297 -13.90 23.42 9.93
N ILE A 298 -14.71 23.46 8.90
CA ILE A 298 -14.29 23.27 7.52
C ILE A 298 -14.00 24.64 6.92
N THR A 299 -12.74 24.91 6.69
CA THR A 299 -12.27 26.20 6.17
C THR A 299 -12.06 26.13 4.66
N LEU A 300 -12.05 27.29 4.01
CA LEU A 300 -11.67 27.36 2.61
C LEU A 300 -10.27 26.78 2.40
N SER A 301 -10.14 25.95 1.36
CA SER A 301 -8.86 25.34 1.00
C SER A 301 -7.82 26.41 0.73
N LYS A 302 -6.63 26.22 1.29
CA LYS A 302 -5.48 27.09 1.07
C LYS A 302 -4.57 26.52 0.00
N GLU A 303 -3.97 27.39 -0.78
CA GLU A 303 -2.76 27.03 -1.49
C GLU A 303 -1.66 26.72 -0.47
N SER A 304 -0.92 25.67 -0.75
CA SER A 304 0.02 24.97 0.13
C SER A 304 0.92 25.89 0.98
N GLY A 305 1.01 25.54 2.25
CA GLY A 305 2.23 25.76 3.05
C GLY A 305 2.27 26.99 3.95
N ILE A 306 1.23 27.86 4.02
CA ILE A 306 1.24 29.00 4.92
C ILE A 306 0.17 28.80 6.00
N ALA A 307 0.59 28.68 7.25
CA ALA A 307 -0.32 28.75 8.39
C ALA A 307 -0.95 30.15 8.44
N GLN A 308 -2.24 30.23 8.14
CA GLN A 308 -2.97 31.49 8.26
C GLN A 308 -3.60 31.55 9.66
N SER A 309 -3.33 32.60 10.39
CA SER A 309 -3.92 32.81 11.70
C SER A 309 -5.42 33.11 11.63
N VAL A 310 -5.91 33.59 10.49
CA VAL A 310 -7.33 33.88 10.24
C VAL A 310 -7.84 33.07 9.07
N GLN A 311 -8.97 32.40 9.25
CA GLN A 311 -9.53 31.49 8.23
C GLN A 311 -11.04 31.66 8.16
N LEU A 312 -11.58 31.74 6.94
CA LEU A 312 -13.03 31.74 6.72
C LEU A 312 -13.59 30.32 6.87
N VAL A 313 -14.61 30.16 7.68
CA VAL A 313 -15.32 28.91 7.91
C VAL A 313 -16.41 28.78 6.85
N VAL A 314 -16.43 27.66 6.16
CA VAL A 314 -17.48 27.30 5.19
C VAL A 314 -18.60 26.53 5.87
N GLY A 315 -18.31 25.89 7.00
CA GLY A 315 -19.28 25.17 7.80
C GLY A 315 -18.60 24.30 8.86
N GLU A 316 -19.37 23.56 9.64
CA GLU A 316 -18.86 22.75 10.73
C GLU A 316 -19.30 21.29 10.63
N LEU A 317 -18.41 20.41 11.02
CA LEU A 317 -18.65 18.98 11.12
C LEU A 317 -18.57 18.54 12.59
N SER A 318 -19.65 17.98 13.13
CA SER A 318 -19.64 17.41 14.48
C SER A 318 -18.81 16.13 14.54
N VAL A 319 -17.94 16.00 15.53
CA VAL A 319 -17.16 14.77 15.80
C VAL A 319 -18.09 13.56 16.06
N ASN A 320 -19.31 13.82 16.57
CA ASN A 320 -20.31 12.77 16.80
C ASN A 320 -20.92 12.24 15.50
N ASP A 321 -20.90 13.03 14.43
CA ASP A 321 -21.41 12.66 13.13
C ASP A 321 -20.39 11.89 12.27
N ILE A 322 -19.18 11.71 12.79
CA ILE A 322 -18.11 10.95 12.17
C ILE A 322 -18.08 9.52 12.72
N GLU A 323 -18.18 8.56 11.85
CA GLU A 323 -17.99 7.15 12.17
C GLU A 323 -16.92 6.53 11.27
N VAL A 324 -16.08 5.66 11.82
CA VAL A 324 -15.16 4.81 11.06
C VAL A 324 -15.66 3.39 11.16
N ILE A 325 -15.99 2.83 10.02
CA ILE A 325 -16.63 1.51 9.93
C ILE A 325 -15.90 0.61 8.95
N SER A 326 -16.13 -0.69 9.04
CA SER A 326 -15.76 -1.64 8.00
C SER A 326 -17.00 -2.06 7.22
N LYS A 327 -16.88 -2.14 5.89
CA LYS A 327 -17.93 -2.62 4.99
C LYS A 327 -17.36 -3.67 4.05
N PRO A 328 -18.16 -4.70 3.68
CA PRO A 328 -17.75 -5.66 2.67
C PRO A 328 -17.33 -4.94 1.37
N ASP A 329 -16.26 -5.40 0.76
CA ASP A 329 -15.87 -4.94 -0.55
C ASP A 329 -16.86 -5.46 -1.58
N SER A 330 -17.59 -4.57 -2.26
CA SER A 330 -18.63 -4.94 -3.23
C SER A 330 -18.07 -5.50 -4.54
N ALA A 331 -16.78 -5.28 -4.81
CA ALA A 331 -16.13 -5.82 -5.99
C ALA A 331 -15.71 -7.26 -5.73
N LEU A 332 -16.30 -8.25 -6.40
CA LEU A 332 -15.91 -9.68 -6.53
C LEU A 332 -15.12 -10.36 -5.37
N ASN A 333 -14.90 -9.66 -4.27
CA ASN A 333 -14.08 -10.11 -3.13
C ASN A 333 -14.81 -9.86 -1.81
N MET A 334 -15.97 -10.52 -1.65
CA MET A 334 -16.85 -10.36 -0.46
C MET A 334 -16.16 -10.70 0.87
N GLU A 335 -15.01 -11.37 0.84
CA GLU A 335 -14.24 -11.71 2.04
C GLU A 335 -13.46 -10.53 2.60
N LYS A 336 -13.19 -9.50 1.78
CA LYS A 336 -12.47 -8.31 2.20
C LYS A 336 -13.40 -7.19 2.64
N GLN A 337 -12.94 -6.41 3.61
CA GLN A 337 -13.64 -5.25 4.14
C GLN A 337 -12.94 -3.97 3.65
N ASN A 338 -13.71 -2.95 3.31
CA ASN A 338 -13.20 -1.60 3.12
C ASN A 338 -13.29 -0.84 4.44
N LEU A 339 -12.23 -0.10 4.77
CA LEU A 339 -12.29 0.91 5.81
C LEU A 339 -13.01 2.13 5.24
N VAL A 340 -14.04 2.61 5.93
CA VAL A 340 -14.93 3.66 5.42
C VAL A 340 -15.13 4.74 6.50
N LEU A 341 -14.88 5.98 6.12
CA LEU A 341 -15.30 7.16 6.85
C LEU A 341 -16.75 7.47 6.49
N ARG A 342 -17.66 7.32 7.44
CA ARG A 342 -19.08 7.68 7.29
C ARG A 342 -19.35 8.99 8.00
N VAL A 343 -19.98 9.93 7.30
CA VAL A 343 -20.29 11.25 7.82
C VAL A 343 -21.79 11.49 7.76
N GLN A 344 -22.39 11.90 8.90
CA GLN A 344 -23.83 12.16 9.08
C GLN A 344 -24.73 11.00 8.60
N LYS A 345 -24.21 9.77 8.54
CA LYS A 345 -24.91 8.58 7.99
C LYS A 345 -25.35 8.75 6.52
N LYS A 346 -24.84 9.77 5.82
CA LYS A 346 -25.22 10.11 4.44
C LYS A 346 -24.10 9.82 3.44
N GLU A 347 -22.89 10.31 3.71
CA GLU A 347 -21.74 10.13 2.83
C GLU A 347 -20.80 9.05 3.38
N GLU A 348 -20.24 8.27 2.48
CA GLU A 348 -19.33 7.18 2.79
C GLU A 348 -18.09 7.27 1.90
N ILE A 349 -16.97 7.50 2.54
CA ILE A 349 -15.68 7.75 1.89
C ILE A 349 -14.78 6.56 2.18
N LYS A 350 -14.33 5.87 1.13
CA LYS A 350 -13.36 4.78 1.26
C LYS A 350 -12.01 5.34 1.67
N LEU A 351 -11.42 4.77 2.72
CA LEU A 351 -10.09 5.10 3.20
C LEU A 351 -9.10 4.02 2.73
N SER A 352 -8.13 4.43 1.92
CA SER A 352 -7.02 3.58 1.51
C SER A 352 -5.88 3.62 2.53
N LEU A 353 -4.98 2.63 2.47
CA LEU A 353 -3.79 2.63 3.33
C LEU A 353 -2.94 3.90 3.16
N PRO A 354 -2.63 4.37 1.94
CA PRO A 354 -1.89 5.63 1.78
C PRO A 354 -2.57 6.85 2.41
N MET A 355 -3.91 6.90 2.41
CA MET A 355 -4.65 7.96 3.10
C MET A 355 -4.48 7.89 4.62
N ILE A 356 -4.53 6.69 5.18
CA ILE A 356 -4.36 6.48 6.63
C ILE A 356 -2.93 6.84 7.06
N ASP A 357 -1.93 6.46 6.27
CA ASP A 357 -0.53 6.81 6.53
C ASP A 357 -0.31 8.33 6.44
N TYR A 358 -0.89 8.97 5.44
CA TYR A 358 -0.88 10.43 5.31
C TYR A 358 -1.54 11.13 6.52
N PHE A 359 -2.64 10.57 7.04
CA PHE A 359 -3.29 11.11 8.25
C PHE A 359 -2.41 10.97 9.49
N GLU A 360 -1.64 9.87 9.58
CA GLU A 360 -0.64 9.70 10.66
C GLU A 360 0.47 10.75 10.55
N GLU A 361 0.97 11.02 9.35
CA GLU A 361 1.97 12.07 9.09
C GLU A 361 1.44 13.46 9.47
N LEU A 362 0.24 13.80 9.01
CA LEU A 362 -0.42 15.07 9.35
C LEU A 362 -0.58 15.24 10.86
N ARG A 363 -1.07 14.22 11.56
CA ARG A 363 -1.22 14.25 13.02
C ARG A 363 0.11 14.52 13.73
N ASN A 364 1.21 14.01 13.18
CA ASN A 364 2.56 14.22 13.70
C ASN A 364 3.19 15.54 13.24
N GLY A 365 2.45 16.41 12.53
CA GLY A 365 2.92 17.69 12.03
C GLY A 365 3.84 17.61 10.82
N VAL A 366 3.91 16.45 10.16
CA VAL A 366 4.67 16.28 8.93
C VAL A 366 3.81 16.74 7.77
N ILE A 367 4.22 17.82 7.10
CA ILE A 367 3.58 18.31 5.88
C ILE A 367 4.41 17.82 4.70
N SER A 368 3.96 16.79 4.02
CA SER A 368 4.58 16.33 2.78
C SER A 368 4.22 17.29 1.64
N THR A 369 5.22 17.86 0.99
CA THR A 369 5.04 18.70 -0.21
C THR A 369 5.00 17.90 -1.50
N ASN A 370 5.36 16.62 -1.45
CA ASN A 370 5.41 15.73 -2.61
C ASN A 370 4.48 14.53 -2.38
N ILE A 371 3.20 14.79 -2.53
CA ILE A 371 2.15 13.76 -2.37
C ILE A 371 1.97 13.06 -3.72
N ASP A 372 1.88 11.74 -3.70
CA ASP A 372 1.56 10.95 -4.88
C ASP A 372 0.25 11.45 -5.54
N PRO A 373 0.17 11.55 -6.88
CA PRO A 373 -1.01 12.07 -7.57
C PRO A 373 -2.31 11.31 -7.26
N GLN A 374 -2.26 10.00 -7.03
CA GLN A 374 -3.45 9.20 -6.69
C GLN A 374 -3.93 9.51 -5.27
N LEU A 375 -2.99 9.63 -4.33
CA LEU A 375 -3.28 10.04 -2.96
C LEU A 375 -3.85 11.46 -2.92
N SER A 376 -3.24 12.40 -3.66
CA SER A 376 -3.73 13.77 -3.80
C SER A 376 -5.17 13.80 -4.31
N HIS A 377 -5.47 13.06 -5.37
CA HIS A 377 -6.82 12.94 -5.90
C HIS A 377 -7.81 12.34 -4.88
N GLY A 378 -7.40 11.32 -4.15
CA GLY A 378 -8.21 10.71 -3.07
C GLY A 378 -8.55 11.71 -1.96
N ILE A 379 -7.57 12.52 -1.54
CA ILE A 379 -7.75 13.57 -0.52
C ILE A 379 -8.70 14.67 -1.02
N GLU A 380 -8.52 15.16 -2.23
CA GLU A 380 -9.39 16.20 -2.81
C GLU A 380 -10.82 15.67 -3.03
N SER A 381 -10.97 14.42 -3.45
CA SER A 381 -12.29 13.76 -3.53
C SER A 381 -12.96 13.69 -2.16
N MET A 382 -12.22 13.30 -1.12
CA MET A 382 -12.71 13.29 0.26
C MET A 382 -13.16 14.68 0.71
N LYS A 383 -12.35 15.72 0.49
CA LYS A 383 -12.71 17.10 0.83
C LYS A 383 -13.99 17.54 0.14
N ALA A 384 -14.12 17.23 -1.16
CA ALA A 384 -15.33 17.56 -1.93
C ALA A 384 -16.59 16.84 -1.38
N GLN A 385 -16.45 15.58 -0.94
CA GLN A 385 -17.56 14.84 -0.33
C GLN A 385 -17.90 15.38 1.07
N LEU A 386 -16.92 15.79 1.86
CA LEU A 386 -17.16 16.42 3.16
C LEU A 386 -17.90 17.76 3.00
N LEU A 387 -17.54 18.58 2.01
CA LEU A 387 -18.24 19.83 1.72
C LEU A 387 -19.73 19.63 1.35
N LYS A 388 -20.12 18.51 0.76
CA LYS A 388 -21.53 18.23 0.43
C LYS A 388 -22.41 18.01 1.66
N VAL A 389 -21.85 17.53 2.76
CA VAL A 389 -22.59 17.23 4.00
C VAL A 389 -22.52 18.32 5.04
N VAL A 390 -21.61 19.26 4.86
CA VAL A 390 -21.47 20.39 5.75
C VAL A 390 -22.58 21.39 5.43
N TYR A 391 -23.37 21.73 6.44
CA TYR A 391 -24.40 22.75 6.29
C TYR A 391 -23.73 24.13 6.16
N ILE A 392 -24.02 24.82 5.06
CA ILE A 392 -23.60 26.20 4.83
C ILE A 392 -24.82 27.08 5.10
N ASP A 393 -24.81 27.80 6.19
CA ASP A 393 -25.77 28.91 6.38
C ASP A 393 -25.23 30.11 5.60
N SER A 394 -25.92 30.47 4.52
CA SER A 394 -25.47 31.55 3.63
C SER A 394 -25.53 32.93 4.25
N ASP A 395 -26.26 33.06 5.37
CA ASP A 395 -26.50 34.36 6.02
C ASP A 395 -25.51 34.65 7.16
N ASP A 396 -24.86 33.57 7.69
CA ASP A 396 -23.87 33.68 8.77
C ASP A 396 -22.48 33.36 8.27
N LEU A 397 -21.66 34.36 8.03
CA LEU A 397 -20.24 34.19 7.72
C LEU A 397 -19.43 34.14 9.03
N GLU A 398 -18.72 33.07 9.25
CA GLU A 398 -17.82 32.90 10.40
C GLU A 398 -16.35 32.93 9.95
N MET A 399 -15.52 33.58 10.77
CA MET A 399 -14.06 33.42 10.73
C MET A 399 -13.59 32.75 12.00
N ILE A 400 -12.49 32.01 11.87
CA ILE A 400 -11.70 31.55 13.01
C ILE A 400 -10.37 32.29 13.07
N VAL A 401 -9.97 32.65 14.26
CA VAL A 401 -8.65 33.22 14.57
C VAL A 401 -7.90 32.23 15.43
N LEU A 402 -6.82 31.69 14.89
CA LEU A 402 -5.97 30.71 15.60
C LEU A 402 -5.11 31.45 16.63
N ASN A 403 -5.08 30.92 17.85
CA ASN A 403 -4.24 31.42 18.94
C ASN A 403 -3.51 30.22 19.62
N ASN A 404 -2.64 30.50 20.57
CA ASN A 404 -1.83 29.46 21.26
C ASN A 404 -2.67 28.46 22.07
N ASN A 405 -3.94 28.77 22.36
CA ASN A 405 -4.84 27.96 23.18
C ASN A 405 -5.94 27.26 22.35
N GLY A 406 -5.97 27.48 21.03
CA GLY A 406 -7.00 26.93 20.15
C GLY A 406 -7.41 27.95 19.08
N TYR A 407 -8.70 28.18 18.93
CA TYR A 407 -9.23 29.20 18.03
C TYR A 407 -10.39 29.93 18.66
N GLU A 408 -10.57 31.15 18.24
CA GLU A 408 -11.76 32.00 18.55
C GLU A 408 -12.60 32.12 17.28
N LYS A 409 -13.91 32.03 17.42
CA LYS A 409 -14.86 32.30 16.34
C LYS A 409 -15.28 33.75 16.39
N ILE A 410 -15.31 34.35 15.22
CA ILE A 410 -15.76 35.72 15.00
C ILE A 410 -16.86 35.66 13.95
N ASN A 411 -18.05 36.13 14.30
CA ASN A 411 -19.14 36.24 13.33
C ASN A 411 -18.94 37.50 12.48
N ILE A 412 -19.19 37.36 11.17
CA ILE A 412 -19.11 38.48 10.23
C ILE A 412 -20.53 38.82 9.80
N GLU A 413 -21.01 39.97 10.24
CA GLU A 413 -22.27 40.52 9.76
C GLU A 413 -22.01 41.50 8.63
N ILE A 414 -22.72 41.39 7.53
CA ILE A 414 -22.68 42.34 6.41
C ILE A 414 -23.99 43.13 6.43
N ASP A 415 -23.94 44.37 6.87
CA ASP A 415 -25.08 45.27 6.93
C ASP A 415 -24.78 46.54 6.10
N ASP A 416 -25.61 46.84 5.11
CA ASP A 416 -25.49 48.04 4.22
C ASP A 416 -24.07 48.27 3.67
N ASN A 417 -23.36 47.25 3.21
CA ASN A 417 -21.95 47.29 2.77
C ASN A 417 -20.93 47.59 3.87
N VAL A 418 -21.31 47.50 5.15
CA VAL A 418 -20.40 47.59 6.28
C VAL A 418 -20.21 46.20 6.88
N ILE A 419 -18.95 45.79 7.03
CA ILE A 419 -18.58 44.53 7.69
C ILE A 419 -18.46 44.81 9.18
N ARG A 420 -19.25 44.13 10.00
CA ARG A 420 -19.12 44.14 11.47
C ARG A 420 -18.56 42.78 11.91
N LEU A 421 -17.61 42.85 12.84
CA LEU A 421 -17.02 41.64 13.47
C LEU A 421 -17.57 41.59 14.91
N ASN A 422 -18.26 40.49 15.24
CA ASN A 422 -18.91 40.24 16.54
C ASN A 422 -18.33 39.03 17.25
#